data_f0f96be817ec533a39152106fa9c5b0e
#
_entry.id   f0f96be817ec533a39152106fa9c5b0e
#
_cell.length_a   1.000
_cell.length_b   1.000
_cell.length_c   1.000
_cell.angle_alpha   90.00
_cell.angle_beta   90.00
_cell.angle_gamma   90.00
#
_symmetry.space_group_name_H-M   'P 1'
#
loop_
_entity.id
_entity.type
_entity.pdbx_description
1 polymer ?
#
loop_
_entity_poly.entity_id
_entity_poly.type
_entity_poly.pdbx_seq_one_letter_code
_entity_poly.pdbx_strand_id
1 'polypeptide(L)'
;QLRKMSKADIDKVRHLQGFPKGDDETILELSEAPDYTACPNPFVGEFIRKYGTKYEETTDVYHREPFAADVSEGKNDAIYNAHTYHTKVPYKAIMRYILHYTEPGDVILDGFCGTGMAGVASNRCEHPEPDFQARIEHDMPEVKWGRRYPILNDLSPIATLISRNYN
;
A
#
# COMPACT_ATOMS: atom_id res chain seq x y z
N GLN A 1 -11.10 6.23 12.63
CA GLN A 1 -12.43 5.59 12.60
C GLN A 1 -12.82 5.42 11.14
N LEU A 2 -13.14 4.21 10.72
CA LEU A 2 -13.59 3.89 9.34
C LEU A 2 -14.89 4.66 9.06
N ARG A 3 -14.88 5.50 8.04
CA ARG A 3 -16.01 6.33 7.65
C ARG A 3 -16.64 5.79 6.38
N LYS A 4 -17.92 5.48 6.39
CA LYS A 4 -18.65 5.15 5.18
C LYS A 4 -18.70 6.34 4.22
N MET A 5 -18.56 6.06 2.92
CA MET A 5 -18.71 7.06 1.88
C MET A 5 -20.15 7.53 1.77
N SER A 6 -20.33 8.81 1.54
CA SER A 6 -21.63 9.46 1.32
C SER A 6 -21.74 10.01 -0.10
N LYS A 7 -22.96 10.38 -0.52
CA LYS A 7 -23.18 11.06 -1.80
C LYS A 7 -22.33 12.33 -1.91
N ALA A 8 -22.22 13.11 -0.84
CA ALA A 8 -21.38 14.31 -0.85
C ALA A 8 -19.89 14.02 -1.05
N ASP A 9 -19.42 12.82 -0.68
CA ASP A 9 -18.04 12.40 -0.93
C ASP A 9 -17.84 11.98 -2.40
N ILE A 10 -18.83 11.29 -3.00
CA ILE A 10 -18.84 10.98 -4.44
C ILE A 10 -18.80 12.26 -5.27
N ASP A 11 -19.58 13.26 -4.92
CA ASP A 11 -19.67 14.51 -5.67
C ASP A 11 -18.33 15.28 -5.73
N LYS A 12 -17.47 15.12 -4.73
CA LYS A 12 -16.11 15.69 -4.72
C LYS A 12 -15.21 15.13 -5.82
N VAL A 13 -15.44 13.90 -6.23
CA VAL A 13 -14.58 13.16 -7.17
C VAL A 13 -15.25 12.84 -8.50
N ARG A 14 -16.52 13.19 -8.65
CA ARG A 14 -17.34 12.92 -9.85
C ARG A 14 -16.72 13.49 -11.14
N HIS A 15 -16.01 14.61 -11.04
CA HIS A 15 -15.37 15.27 -12.16
C HIS A 15 -14.03 14.65 -12.58
N LEU A 16 -13.50 13.72 -11.79
CA LEU A 16 -12.22 13.11 -12.09
C LEU A 16 -12.33 12.10 -13.23
N GLN A 17 -11.27 12.00 -14.02
CA GLN A 17 -11.16 10.97 -15.05
C GLN A 17 -11.23 9.58 -14.41
N GLY A 18 -11.97 8.68 -15.05
CA GLY A 18 -12.17 7.32 -14.50
C GLY A 18 -13.34 7.19 -13.52
N PHE A 19 -14.10 8.26 -13.27
CA PHE A 19 -15.33 8.13 -12.50
C PHE A 19 -16.32 7.19 -13.21
N PRO A 20 -16.90 6.20 -12.50
CA PRO A 20 -17.73 5.17 -13.11
C PRO A 20 -19.05 5.75 -13.66
N LYS A 21 -19.56 5.10 -14.70
CA LYS A 21 -20.92 5.36 -15.21
C LYS A 21 -21.88 4.45 -14.47
N GLY A 22 -22.76 5.01 -13.66
CA GLY A 22 -23.73 4.30 -12.86
C GLY A 22 -24.55 5.25 -11.99
N ASP A 23 -25.53 4.73 -11.29
CA ASP A 23 -26.26 5.48 -10.28
C ASP A 23 -25.45 5.56 -8.97
N ASP A 24 -25.73 6.58 -8.20
CA ASP A 24 -25.00 6.86 -6.96
C ASP A 24 -25.20 5.76 -5.91
N GLU A 25 -26.37 5.12 -5.90
CA GLU A 25 -26.71 4.07 -4.93
C GLU A 25 -25.83 2.85 -5.15
N THR A 26 -25.73 2.41 -6.41
CA THR A 26 -24.84 1.28 -6.78
C THR A 26 -23.37 1.60 -6.52
N ILE A 27 -22.91 2.82 -6.83
CA ILE A 27 -21.54 3.23 -6.55
C ILE A 27 -21.25 3.20 -5.05
N LEU A 28 -22.18 3.69 -4.22
CA LEU A 28 -22.06 3.67 -2.76
C LEU A 28 -22.09 2.25 -2.19
N GLU A 29 -22.98 1.40 -2.72
CA GLU A 29 -23.10 0.01 -2.28
C GLU A 29 -21.83 -0.80 -2.57
N LEU A 30 -21.19 -0.55 -3.73
CA LEU A 30 -19.93 -1.17 -4.12
C LEU A 30 -18.69 -0.54 -3.48
N SER A 31 -18.86 0.57 -2.74
CA SER A 31 -17.78 1.30 -2.11
C SER A 31 -17.80 1.09 -0.59
N GLU A 32 -16.83 0.35 -0.08
CA GLU A 32 -16.64 0.16 1.35
C GLU A 32 -15.48 1.03 1.83
N ALA A 33 -15.80 2.29 2.13
CA ALA A 33 -14.81 3.25 2.59
C ALA A 33 -14.24 2.90 3.98
N PRO A 34 -12.95 3.23 4.23
CA PRO A 34 -12.03 3.88 3.33
C PRO A 34 -11.20 2.92 2.49
N ASP A 35 -11.34 1.62 2.69
CA ASP A 35 -10.39 0.62 2.19
C ASP A 35 -10.68 0.17 0.76
N TYR A 36 -11.96 0.19 0.38
CA TYR A 36 -12.39 -0.25 -0.95
C TYR A 36 -13.39 0.75 -1.54
N THR A 37 -13.13 1.26 -2.75
CA THR A 37 -14.01 2.23 -3.43
C THR A 37 -14.25 1.84 -4.88
N ALA A 38 -15.51 1.94 -5.33
CA ALA A 38 -15.91 1.74 -6.72
C ALA A 38 -15.70 2.98 -7.60
N CYS A 39 -15.29 4.10 -7.02
CA CYS A 39 -14.96 5.34 -7.70
C CYS A 39 -13.60 5.87 -7.18
N PRO A 40 -13.02 6.94 -7.78
CA PRO A 40 -11.85 7.59 -7.21
C PRO A 40 -12.05 7.88 -5.72
N ASN A 41 -11.09 7.49 -4.88
CA ASN A 41 -11.23 7.58 -3.43
C ASN A 41 -11.15 9.05 -2.96
N PRO A 42 -12.24 9.64 -2.41
CA PRO A 42 -12.28 11.04 -1.98
C PRO A 42 -11.42 11.33 -0.76
N PHE A 43 -10.93 10.31 -0.05
CA PHE A 43 -10.17 10.45 1.19
C PHE A 43 -8.65 10.40 1.02
N VAL A 44 -8.15 10.03 -0.17
CA VAL A 44 -6.71 9.90 -0.45
C VAL A 44 -5.95 11.19 -0.14
N GLY A 45 -6.48 12.35 -0.56
CA GLY A 45 -5.84 13.63 -0.31
C GLY A 45 -5.71 13.97 1.18
N GLU A 46 -6.69 13.61 2.00
CA GLU A 46 -6.64 13.77 3.45
C GLU A 46 -5.61 12.82 4.08
N PHE A 47 -5.59 11.56 3.61
CA PHE A 47 -4.62 10.56 4.05
C PHE A 47 -3.19 11.02 3.79
N ILE A 48 -2.89 11.48 2.57
CA ILE A 48 -1.55 11.97 2.19
C ILE A 48 -1.17 13.19 3.04
N ARG A 49 -2.09 14.14 3.26
CA ARG A 49 -1.80 15.32 4.12
C ARG A 49 -1.49 14.94 5.56
N LYS A 50 -2.11 13.87 6.05
CA LYS A 50 -1.95 13.42 7.45
C LYS A 50 -0.68 12.61 7.66
N TYR A 51 -0.31 11.76 6.73
CA TYR A 51 0.77 10.78 6.89
C TYR A 51 1.96 11.03 5.97
N GLY A 52 1.78 11.75 4.86
CA GLY A 52 2.84 12.04 3.92
C GLY A 52 3.79 13.13 4.43
N THR A 53 5.04 13.01 4.06
CA THR A 53 6.05 14.07 4.23
C THR A 53 5.86 15.13 3.15
N LYS A 54 5.99 16.41 3.51
CA LYS A 54 5.97 17.48 2.50
C LYS A 54 7.19 17.33 1.60
N TYR A 55 6.93 17.30 0.30
CA TYR A 55 7.95 17.33 -0.72
C TYR A 55 8.18 18.75 -1.21
N GLU A 56 9.43 19.16 -1.26
CA GLU A 56 9.87 20.45 -1.78
C GLU A 56 10.98 20.19 -2.80
N GLU A 57 10.63 20.24 -4.09
CA GLU A 57 11.53 19.86 -5.19
C GLU A 57 12.88 20.63 -5.18
N THR A 58 12.86 21.88 -4.72
CA THR A 58 14.05 22.75 -4.69
C THR A 58 15.02 22.41 -3.56
N THR A 59 14.56 21.76 -2.53
CA THR A 59 15.34 21.42 -1.32
C THR A 59 15.47 19.93 -1.08
N ASP A 60 14.79 19.10 -1.88
CA ASP A 60 14.85 17.66 -1.74
C ASP A 60 16.23 17.14 -2.14
N VAL A 61 16.89 16.51 -1.19
CA VAL A 61 18.20 15.86 -1.34
C VAL A 61 18.08 14.34 -1.35
N TYR A 62 16.88 13.82 -1.61
CA TYR A 62 16.68 12.37 -1.65
C TYR A 62 17.59 11.73 -2.71
N HIS A 63 18.45 10.85 -2.24
CA HIS A 63 19.29 10.02 -3.10
C HIS A 63 19.39 8.61 -2.50
N ARG A 64 19.13 7.60 -3.31
CA ARG A 64 19.34 6.20 -2.96
C ARG A 64 20.00 5.49 -4.13
N GLU A 65 21.02 4.71 -3.85
CA GLU A 65 21.63 3.87 -4.88
C GLU A 65 20.63 2.81 -5.39
N PRO A 66 20.72 2.41 -6.66
CA PRO A 66 19.91 1.33 -7.19
C PRO A 66 20.06 0.05 -6.35
N PHE A 67 18.95 -0.56 -5.99
CA PHE A 67 18.89 -1.77 -5.18
C PHE A 67 18.27 -2.91 -5.97
N ALA A 68 18.88 -4.08 -5.91
CA ALA A 68 18.36 -5.31 -6.47
C ALA A 68 18.53 -6.45 -5.47
N ALA A 69 17.46 -7.19 -5.23
CA ALA A 69 17.46 -8.37 -4.38
C ALA A 69 16.63 -9.48 -5.00
N ASP A 70 16.85 -10.72 -4.55
CA ASP A 70 16.03 -11.86 -4.96
C ASP A 70 14.58 -11.69 -4.46
N VAL A 71 13.65 -11.74 -5.40
CA VAL A 71 12.21 -11.61 -5.13
C VAL A 71 11.56 -12.93 -4.70
N SER A 72 12.33 -13.98 -4.45
CA SER A 72 11.84 -15.28 -3.99
C SER A 72 11.78 -15.41 -2.46
N GLU A 73 12.40 -14.50 -1.71
CA GLU A 73 12.42 -14.54 -0.25
C GLU A 73 11.01 -14.47 0.32
N GLY A 74 10.65 -15.46 1.15
CA GLY A 74 9.33 -15.54 1.77
C GLY A 74 8.28 -16.34 0.97
N LYS A 75 8.64 -17.00 -0.13
CA LYS A 75 7.69 -17.90 -0.85
C LYS A 75 7.14 -19.05 -0.01
N ASN A 76 7.83 -19.44 1.07
CA ASN A 76 7.37 -20.47 2.00
C ASN A 76 6.58 -19.90 3.19
N ASP A 77 6.37 -18.60 3.24
CA ASP A 77 5.66 -17.93 4.32
C ASP A 77 4.15 -18.24 4.27
N ALA A 78 3.54 -18.39 5.45
CA ALA A 78 2.11 -18.71 5.58
C ALA A 78 1.23 -17.63 4.97
N ILE A 79 1.58 -16.36 5.14
CA ILE A 79 0.84 -15.22 4.55
C ILE A 79 0.91 -15.29 3.03
N TYR A 80 2.10 -15.55 2.48
CA TYR A 80 2.25 -15.70 1.03
C TYR A 80 1.44 -16.88 0.50
N ASN A 81 1.37 -17.99 1.22
CA ASN A 81 0.71 -19.22 0.77
C ASN A 81 -0.78 -19.29 1.11
N ALA A 82 -1.34 -18.31 1.84
CA ALA A 82 -2.74 -18.34 2.27
C ALA A 82 -3.74 -18.26 1.11
N HIS A 83 -3.35 -17.75 -0.05
CA HIS A 83 -4.16 -17.75 -1.26
C HIS A 83 -3.29 -17.76 -2.51
N THR A 84 -3.87 -18.14 -3.65
CA THR A 84 -3.19 -18.10 -4.95
C THR A 84 -3.55 -16.83 -5.70
N TYR A 85 -2.53 -16.10 -6.19
CA TYR A 85 -2.69 -14.97 -7.11
C TYR A 85 -1.51 -14.92 -8.07
N HIS A 86 -1.78 -14.72 -9.36
CA HIS A 86 -0.84 -15.04 -10.44
C HIS A 86 0.47 -14.25 -10.39
N THR A 87 0.44 -12.98 -10.07
CA THR A 87 1.61 -12.08 -10.08
C THR A 87 2.10 -11.70 -8.68
N LYS A 88 1.67 -12.43 -7.66
CA LYS A 88 2.00 -12.13 -6.28
C LYS A 88 3.49 -12.28 -5.98
N VAL A 89 4.09 -11.24 -5.41
CA VAL A 89 5.46 -11.24 -4.89
C VAL A 89 5.42 -11.41 -3.37
N PRO A 90 6.31 -12.21 -2.75
CA PRO A 90 6.37 -12.35 -1.30
C PRO A 90 6.61 -11.01 -0.59
N TYR A 91 5.86 -10.74 0.47
CA TYR A 91 5.98 -9.47 1.21
C TYR A 91 7.38 -9.26 1.81
N LYS A 92 8.10 -10.32 2.20
CA LYS A 92 9.47 -10.22 2.71
C LYS A 92 10.44 -9.68 1.66
N ALA A 93 10.29 -10.11 0.41
CA ALA A 93 11.07 -9.55 -0.69
C ALA A 93 10.73 -8.07 -0.92
N ILE A 94 9.44 -7.70 -0.89
CA ILE A 94 9.00 -6.31 -1.03
C ILE A 94 9.52 -5.45 0.12
N MET A 95 9.55 -5.97 1.36
CA MET A 95 10.08 -5.25 2.53
C MET A 95 11.50 -4.76 2.31
N ARG A 96 12.37 -5.54 1.66
CA ARG A 96 13.76 -5.10 1.37
C ARG A 96 13.78 -3.82 0.54
N TYR A 97 12.93 -3.72 -0.49
CA TYR A 97 12.83 -2.52 -1.31
C TYR A 97 12.24 -1.34 -0.54
N ILE A 98 11.18 -1.58 0.24
CA ILE A 98 10.57 -0.55 1.08
C ILE A 98 11.60 0.01 2.06
N LEU A 99 12.32 -0.85 2.76
CA LEU A 99 13.32 -0.46 3.76
C LEU A 99 14.51 0.30 3.13
N HIS A 100 14.87 -0.05 1.88
CA HIS A 100 15.95 0.64 1.18
C HIS A 100 15.56 2.04 0.69
N TYR A 101 14.34 2.17 0.12
CA TYR A 101 13.94 3.40 -0.56
C TYR A 101 13.12 4.37 0.30
N THR A 102 12.71 3.98 1.50
CA THR A 102 11.80 4.81 2.32
C THR A 102 12.25 4.91 3.77
N GLU A 103 11.76 5.96 4.44
CA GLU A 103 11.91 6.16 5.86
C GLU A 103 10.63 5.82 6.63
N PRO A 104 10.71 5.53 7.95
CA PRO A 104 9.52 5.41 8.79
C PRO A 104 8.63 6.65 8.69
N GLY A 105 7.34 6.42 8.47
CA GLY A 105 6.35 7.48 8.30
C GLY A 105 6.03 7.84 6.86
N ASP A 106 6.82 7.37 5.89
CA ASP A 106 6.57 7.63 4.47
C ASP A 106 5.27 6.98 3.98
N VAL A 107 4.67 7.60 2.98
CA VAL A 107 3.51 7.09 2.25
C VAL A 107 3.98 6.37 0.99
N ILE A 108 3.55 5.13 0.84
CA ILE A 108 3.89 4.27 -0.30
C ILE A 108 2.66 4.10 -1.19
N LEU A 109 2.82 4.33 -2.49
CA LEU A 109 1.77 4.08 -3.48
C LEU A 109 2.08 2.80 -4.25
N ASP A 110 1.14 1.85 -4.23
CA ASP A 110 1.11 0.71 -5.14
C ASP A 110 -0.17 0.79 -6.01
N GLY A 111 0.01 1.24 -7.25
CA GLY A 111 -1.08 1.45 -8.20
C GLY A 111 -1.67 0.16 -8.80
N PHE A 112 -1.01 -0.98 -8.60
CA PHE A 112 -1.38 -2.29 -9.13
C PHE A 112 -1.15 -3.38 -8.08
N CYS A 113 -1.69 -3.17 -6.88
CA CYS A 113 -1.34 -3.90 -5.68
C CYS A 113 -1.70 -5.40 -5.69
N GLY A 114 -2.49 -5.84 -6.67
CA GLY A 114 -2.99 -7.21 -6.67
C GLY A 114 -3.68 -7.52 -5.34
N THR A 115 -3.22 -8.54 -4.66
CA THR A 115 -3.75 -8.95 -3.35
C THR A 115 -3.08 -8.25 -2.15
N GLY A 116 -2.36 -7.15 -2.37
CA GLY A 116 -1.92 -6.23 -1.31
C GLY A 116 -0.66 -6.63 -0.57
N MET A 117 0.25 -7.40 -1.19
CA MET A 117 1.50 -7.78 -0.52
C MET A 117 2.42 -6.60 -0.20
N ALA A 118 2.33 -5.50 -0.96
CA ALA A 118 3.03 -4.25 -0.64
C ALA A 118 2.49 -3.61 0.65
N GLY A 119 1.19 -3.71 0.90
CA GLY A 119 0.59 -3.26 2.15
C GLY A 119 1.05 -4.10 3.34
N VAL A 120 1.01 -5.44 3.21
CA VAL A 120 1.54 -6.35 4.23
C VAL A 120 3.00 -6.01 4.53
N ALA A 121 3.83 -5.81 3.51
CA ALA A 121 5.22 -5.44 3.66
C ALA A 121 5.39 -4.11 4.42
N SER A 122 4.61 -3.10 4.08
CA SER A 122 4.62 -1.77 4.73
C SER A 122 4.28 -1.85 6.21
N ASN A 123 3.23 -2.62 6.56
CA ASN A 123 2.81 -2.82 7.94
C ASN A 123 3.86 -3.64 8.73
N ARG A 124 4.46 -4.66 8.12
CA ARG A 124 5.47 -5.50 8.75
C ARG A 124 6.81 -4.81 9.00
N CYS A 125 7.08 -3.68 8.34
CA CYS A 125 8.23 -2.85 8.66
C CYS A 125 8.19 -2.27 10.09
N GLU A 126 7.02 -2.21 10.74
CA GLU A 126 6.89 -1.80 12.15
C GLU A 126 7.21 -2.94 13.12
N HIS A 127 6.79 -4.17 12.76
CA HIS A 127 6.92 -5.35 13.61
C HIS A 127 7.47 -6.54 12.80
N PRO A 128 8.76 -6.52 12.43
CA PRO A 128 9.38 -7.61 11.68
C PRO A 128 9.50 -8.88 12.52
N GLU A 129 9.59 -10.02 11.84
CA GLU A 129 9.96 -11.27 12.49
C GLU A 129 11.44 -11.20 12.92
N PRO A 130 11.81 -11.69 14.14
CA PRO A 130 13.17 -11.53 14.66
C PRO A 130 14.27 -12.07 13.75
N ASP A 131 14.08 -13.27 13.18
CA ASP A 131 15.08 -13.87 12.29
C ASP A 131 15.22 -13.10 10.97
N PHE A 132 14.12 -12.57 10.46
CA PHE A 132 14.14 -11.72 9.26
C PHE A 132 14.80 -10.38 9.56
N GLN A 133 14.49 -9.79 10.69
CA GLN A 133 15.09 -8.54 11.17
C GLN A 133 16.61 -8.67 11.26
N ALA A 134 17.13 -9.70 11.93
CA ALA A 134 18.55 -9.92 12.08
C ALA A 134 19.29 -10.04 10.73
N ARG A 135 18.67 -10.73 9.75
CA ARG A 135 19.24 -10.82 8.39
C ARG A 135 19.27 -9.47 7.68
N ILE A 136 18.18 -8.70 7.75
CA ILE A 136 18.12 -7.38 7.13
C ILE A 136 19.14 -6.44 7.75
N GLU A 137 19.28 -6.40 9.06
CA GLU A 137 20.26 -5.55 9.76
C GLU A 137 21.71 -5.93 9.43
N HIS A 138 21.95 -7.22 9.15
CA HIS A 138 23.26 -7.66 8.64
C HIS A 138 23.53 -7.17 7.22
N ASP A 139 22.55 -7.31 6.33
CA ASP A 139 22.67 -6.97 4.90
C ASP A 139 22.58 -5.46 4.64
N MET A 140 21.85 -4.75 5.49
CA MET A 140 21.52 -3.33 5.40
C MET A 140 21.72 -2.66 6.77
N PRO A 141 22.96 -2.39 7.21
CA PRO A 141 23.25 -1.91 8.58
C PRO A 141 22.59 -0.56 8.95
N GLU A 142 22.25 0.25 7.94
CA GLU A 142 21.62 1.56 8.14
C GLU A 142 20.11 1.52 8.08
N VAL A 143 19.49 0.33 8.03
CA VAL A 143 18.05 0.17 7.93
C VAL A 143 17.33 0.85 9.11
N LYS A 144 16.22 1.52 8.82
CA LYS A 144 15.34 2.10 9.82
C LYS A 144 14.01 1.38 9.83
N TRP A 145 13.74 0.69 10.91
CA TRP A 145 12.47 0.04 11.15
C TRP A 145 11.41 1.04 11.58
N GLY A 146 10.16 0.75 11.25
CA GLY A 146 9.00 1.57 11.60
C GLY A 146 7.95 1.50 10.53
N ARG A 147 6.74 1.95 10.86
CA ARG A 147 5.59 1.90 9.98
C ARG A 147 5.75 2.78 8.75
N ARG A 148 5.31 2.27 7.60
CA ARG A 148 5.02 3.03 6.38
C ARG A 148 3.51 2.98 6.13
N TYR A 149 2.98 3.95 5.41
CA TYR A 149 1.53 4.10 5.19
C TYR A 149 1.20 3.76 3.73
N PRO A 150 0.66 2.55 3.44
CA PRO A 150 0.39 2.16 2.08
C PRO A 150 -0.92 2.78 1.54
N ILE A 151 -0.88 3.21 0.29
CA ILE A 151 -2.05 3.47 -0.55
C ILE A 151 -2.05 2.38 -1.61
N LEU A 152 -3.07 1.53 -1.58
CA LEU A 152 -3.18 0.36 -2.45
C LEU A 152 -4.33 0.55 -3.44
N ASN A 153 -4.06 0.32 -4.71
CA ASN A 153 -5.06 0.39 -5.77
C ASN A 153 -4.95 -0.81 -6.71
N ASP A 154 -6.07 -1.32 -7.16
CA ASP A 154 -6.15 -2.32 -8.23
C ASP A 154 -7.47 -2.19 -8.98
N LEU A 155 -7.50 -2.59 -10.25
CA LEU A 155 -8.73 -2.62 -11.06
C LEU A 155 -9.62 -3.82 -10.72
N SER A 156 -9.05 -4.88 -10.18
CA SER A 156 -9.77 -6.12 -9.88
C SER A 156 -10.50 -6.02 -8.54
N PRO A 157 -11.83 -6.09 -8.51
CA PRO A 157 -12.59 -6.10 -7.25
C PRO A 157 -12.20 -7.26 -6.32
N ILE A 158 -11.85 -8.41 -6.88
CA ILE A 158 -11.42 -9.55 -6.07
C ILE A 158 -10.04 -9.33 -5.47
N ALA A 159 -9.12 -8.66 -6.19
CA ALA A 159 -7.81 -8.31 -5.69
C ALA A 159 -7.93 -7.32 -4.52
N THR A 160 -8.70 -6.25 -4.69
CA THR A 160 -8.92 -5.25 -3.64
C THR A 160 -9.64 -5.83 -2.43
N LEU A 161 -10.61 -6.74 -2.62
CA LEU A 161 -11.25 -7.45 -1.52
C LEU A 161 -10.26 -8.30 -0.72
N ILE A 162 -9.38 -9.04 -1.39
CA ILE A 162 -8.35 -9.83 -0.72
C ILE A 162 -7.34 -8.89 -0.02
N SER A 163 -6.86 -7.87 -0.72
CA SER A 163 -5.95 -6.87 -0.18
C SER A 163 -6.48 -6.24 1.11
N ARG A 164 -7.75 -5.83 1.14
CA ARG A 164 -8.41 -5.28 2.32
C ARG A 164 -8.40 -6.23 3.53
N ASN A 165 -8.53 -7.54 3.30
CA ASN A 165 -8.54 -8.52 4.39
C ASN A 165 -7.14 -8.88 4.92
N TYR A 166 -6.08 -8.46 4.22
CA TYR A 166 -4.68 -8.65 4.64
C TYR A 166 -4.09 -7.44 5.36
N ASN A 167 -4.63 -6.26 5.11
CA ASN A 167 -4.10 -4.96 5.50
C ASN A 167 -5.08 -4.19 6.39
#